data_a36fb586e2396455670ff33b3037f3a3
#
_entry.id   a36fb586e2396455670ff33b3037f3a3
#
_cell.length_a   1.000
_cell.length_b   1.000
_cell.length_c   1.000
_cell.angle_alpha   90.00
_cell.angle_beta   90.00
_cell.angle_gamma   90.00
#
_symmetry.space_group_name_H-M   'P 1'
#
loop_
_entity.id
_entity.type
_entity.pdbx_description
1 polymer ?
#
loop_
_entity_poly.entity_id
_entity_poly.type
_entity_poly.pdbx_seq_one_letter_code
_entity_poly.pdbx_strand_id
1 'polypeptide(L)'
;MQFVAILSYLCRLMTALTESPFLLYSDGDGNIFEDTSLYVTGRSGWDALPIPTDEWILLPEGGQLYELPGRHGIGLDVETGEMRICDKGWAVAAFIPPAHTGLYIAAYETMPDAPTLPLFCYTAAGWQNDKIYVPAVRIEQDIRQESAGYNDGAIEEGTNNLLEAYPHNRLVKHLMENCCMTYTCPAARNLALGRWECPVPVSPACNANCIGCISFQPQEESIISTQDRLTFKPTAEEIVEFTVPHLETAPFPLISYGQGCEGEPLLMWETIRDSIKEIRKHTNKGSININTNGSKPDAVKVLCEAGLNSMRVSMNSARESVYLPYYRPNNYVFNDLIESLKIVRSYGGWTSINYFVFPGMTDSIEEYEALRKLIRETDLCMIQWRNFNIDPDWYLGKIGVTETGECMGVKQFMELIREEFPDLKFGYFNPSMERIKGNFEVDFAH
;
A
#
# COMPACT_ATOMS: atom_id res chain seq x y z
N MET A 1 31.45 0.44 12.15
CA MET A 1 30.08 0.02 11.79
C MET A 1 29.58 -1.15 12.64
N GLN A 2 30.24 -2.31 12.70
CA GLN A 2 29.82 -3.43 13.57
C GLN A 2 29.55 -3.06 15.04
N PHE A 3 30.30 -2.15 15.62
CA PHE A 3 30.14 -1.73 17.03
C PHE A 3 28.85 -0.92 17.25
N VAL A 4 28.42 -0.15 16.27
CA VAL A 4 27.16 0.65 16.32
C VAL A 4 25.96 -0.27 16.18
N ALA A 5 26.02 -1.27 15.30
CA ALA A 5 24.96 -2.27 15.13
C ALA A 5 24.76 -3.11 16.40
N ILE A 6 25.87 -3.56 17.03
CA ILE A 6 25.83 -4.31 18.30
C ILE A 6 25.28 -3.42 19.44
N LEU A 7 25.68 -2.15 19.53
CA LEU A 7 25.17 -1.23 20.55
C LEU A 7 23.67 -0.95 20.34
N SER A 8 23.24 -0.78 19.10
CA SER A 8 21.83 -0.59 18.74
C SER A 8 20.99 -1.83 19.10
N TYR A 9 21.50 -3.02 18.78
CA TYR A 9 20.84 -4.29 19.15
C TYR A 9 20.74 -4.46 20.68
N LEU A 10 21.80 -4.22 21.41
CA LEU A 10 21.82 -4.31 22.89
C LEU A 10 20.90 -3.26 23.52
N CYS A 11 20.84 -2.06 22.98
CA CYS A 11 19.94 -1.02 23.46
C CYS A 11 18.46 -1.41 23.20
N ARG A 12 18.13 -1.95 22.02
CA ARG A 12 16.81 -2.48 21.71
C ARG A 12 16.43 -3.63 22.62
N LEU A 13 17.35 -4.55 22.87
CA LEU A 13 17.14 -5.66 23.78
C LEU A 13 16.85 -5.18 25.21
N MET A 14 17.62 -4.23 25.73
CA MET A 14 17.45 -3.72 27.10
C MET A 14 16.12 -2.98 27.30
N THR A 15 15.64 -2.23 26.30
CA THR A 15 14.35 -1.54 26.39
C THR A 15 13.18 -2.51 26.18
N ALA A 16 13.31 -3.51 25.33
CA ALA A 16 12.29 -4.54 25.11
C ALA A 16 12.04 -5.42 26.36
N LEU A 17 13.07 -5.62 27.19
CA LEU A 17 12.97 -6.45 28.42
C LEU A 17 12.15 -5.82 29.55
N THR A 18 11.70 -4.58 29.45
CA THR A 18 11.04 -3.91 30.59
C THR A 18 9.62 -3.42 30.35
N GLU A 19 9.21 -3.19 29.08
CA GLU A 19 7.93 -2.51 28.80
C GLU A 19 7.25 -2.94 27.47
N SER A 20 7.66 -4.05 26.86
CA SER A 20 7.05 -4.51 25.59
C SER A 20 5.70 -5.21 25.83
N PRO A 21 4.77 -5.12 24.86
CA PRO A 21 3.55 -5.91 24.89
C PRO A 21 3.82 -7.41 24.87
N PHE A 22 2.92 -8.20 25.48
CA PHE A 22 2.99 -9.66 25.48
C PHE A 22 2.58 -10.25 24.14
N LEU A 23 3.17 -11.39 23.81
CA LEU A 23 2.89 -12.12 22.58
C LEU A 23 1.44 -12.61 22.56
N LEU A 24 0.80 -12.45 21.39
CA LEU A 24 -0.53 -12.99 21.12
C LEU A 24 -0.43 -14.33 20.38
N TYR A 25 -1.31 -15.27 20.74
CA TYR A 25 -1.48 -16.55 20.03
C TYR A 25 -2.97 -16.89 19.88
N SER A 26 -3.30 -17.72 18.89
CA SER A 26 -4.65 -18.23 18.66
C SER A 26 -4.71 -19.74 18.94
N ASP A 27 -5.86 -20.20 19.45
CA ASP A 27 -6.15 -21.63 19.64
C ASP A 27 -6.51 -22.37 18.33
N GLY A 28 -6.62 -21.64 17.20
CA GLY A 28 -7.03 -22.18 15.90
C GLY A 28 -8.55 -22.22 15.68
N ASP A 29 -9.33 -21.87 16.70
CA ASP A 29 -10.80 -21.75 16.64
C ASP A 29 -11.26 -20.27 16.58
N GLY A 30 -10.31 -19.35 16.37
CA GLY A 30 -10.56 -17.91 16.28
C GLY A 30 -10.49 -17.16 17.60
N ASN A 31 -10.17 -17.83 18.72
CA ASN A 31 -9.93 -17.14 19.99
C ASN A 31 -8.45 -16.73 20.08
N ILE A 32 -8.21 -15.51 20.56
CA ILE A 32 -6.88 -14.94 20.71
C ILE A 32 -6.59 -14.73 22.19
N PHE A 33 -5.39 -15.14 22.60
CA PHE A 33 -4.91 -15.10 23.98
C PHE A 33 -3.54 -14.41 24.04
N GLU A 34 -3.16 -13.92 25.21
CA GLU A 34 -1.81 -13.45 25.50
C GLU A 34 -0.95 -14.54 26.15
N ASP A 35 0.32 -14.59 25.77
CA ASP A 35 1.36 -15.33 26.49
C ASP A 35 2.20 -14.40 27.35
N THR A 36 1.87 -14.28 28.62
CA THR A 36 2.57 -13.39 29.56
C THR A 36 4.00 -13.81 29.90
N SER A 37 4.45 -14.98 29.41
CA SER A 37 5.84 -15.40 29.52
C SER A 37 6.73 -14.92 28.35
N LEU A 38 6.14 -14.34 27.32
CA LEU A 38 6.82 -13.90 26.11
C LEU A 38 6.43 -12.46 25.76
N TYR A 39 7.42 -11.59 25.57
CA TYR A 39 7.22 -10.33 24.85
C TYR A 39 7.16 -10.58 23.36
N VAL A 40 6.33 -9.82 22.65
CA VAL A 40 6.24 -9.92 21.20
C VAL A 40 7.51 -9.44 20.51
N THR A 41 7.90 -10.12 19.44
CA THR A 41 9.01 -9.74 18.57
C THR A 41 8.52 -9.42 17.18
N GLY A 42 9.31 -8.68 16.43
CA GLY A 42 9.03 -8.33 15.04
C GLY A 42 9.96 -9.04 14.08
N ARG A 43 9.46 -9.40 12.92
CA ARG A 43 10.26 -9.91 11.82
C ARG A 43 10.75 -8.77 10.94
N SER A 44 12.06 -8.79 10.66
CA SER A 44 12.74 -7.93 9.70
C SER A 44 13.59 -8.80 8.78
N GLY A 45 13.20 -8.92 7.50
CA GLY A 45 13.79 -9.89 6.58
C GLY A 45 13.59 -11.34 7.04
N TRP A 46 14.69 -12.01 7.36
CA TRP A 46 14.71 -13.37 7.90
C TRP A 46 14.73 -13.44 9.44
N ASP A 47 15.05 -12.32 10.09
CA ASP A 47 15.36 -12.29 11.51
C ASP A 47 14.15 -11.90 12.36
N ALA A 48 14.00 -12.57 13.51
CA ALA A 48 13.14 -12.13 14.60
C ALA A 48 13.95 -11.18 15.51
N LEU A 49 13.42 -9.99 15.78
CA LEU A 49 14.10 -8.94 16.53
C LEU A 49 13.22 -8.38 17.65
N PRO A 50 13.80 -7.97 18.79
CA PRO A 50 13.08 -7.15 19.76
C PRO A 50 12.65 -5.83 19.13
N ILE A 51 11.44 -5.37 19.48
CA ILE A 51 10.88 -4.12 18.97
C ILE A 51 11.13 -3.02 20.01
N PRO A 52 11.72 -1.86 19.61
CA PRO A 52 11.91 -0.72 20.50
C PRO A 52 10.60 -0.20 21.10
N THR A 53 10.64 0.22 22.35
CA THR A 53 9.42 0.66 23.07
C THR A 53 8.79 1.92 22.49
N ASP A 54 9.56 2.78 21.81
CA ASP A 54 9.10 4.00 21.15
C ASP A 54 8.52 3.78 19.74
N GLU A 55 8.46 2.53 19.28
CA GLU A 55 7.88 2.16 17.98
C GLU A 55 6.46 1.58 18.10
N TRP A 56 5.95 1.44 19.33
CA TRP A 56 4.61 0.94 19.58
C TRP A 56 3.56 2.05 19.58
N ILE A 57 2.45 1.80 18.90
CA ILE A 57 1.24 2.61 19.00
C ILE A 57 0.05 1.71 19.33
N LEU A 58 -1.01 2.28 19.87
CA LEU A 58 -2.28 1.55 19.99
C LEU A 58 -2.74 1.12 18.60
N LEU A 59 -3.32 -0.10 18.51
CA LEU A 59 -3.94 -0.54 17.26
C LEU A 59 -4.98 0.51 16.82
N PRO A 60 -4.80 1.15 15.66
CA PRO A 60 -5.71 2.19 15.20
C PRO A 60 -7.13 1.66 14.95
N GLU A 61 -8.12 2.53 15.06
CA GLU A 61 -9.50 2.19 14.72
C GLU A 61 -9.62 1.65 13.28
N GLY A 62 -10.34 0.55 13.10
CA GLY A 62 -10.41 -0.21 11.85
C GLY A 62 -9.30 -1.25 11.68
N GLY A 63 -8.36 -1.32 12.65
CA GLY A 63 -7.41 -2.42 12.73
C GLY A 63 -8.08 -3.72 13.16
N GLN A 64 -7.54 -4.87 12.72
CA GLN A 64 -8.07 -6.19 13.01
C GLN A 64 -6.94 -7.16 13.31
N LEU A 65 -7.21 -8.13 14.20
CA LEU A 65 -6.32 -9.26 14.48
C LEU A 65 -6.80 -10.51 13.74
N TYR A 66 -5.86 -11.35 13.35
CA TYR A 66 -6.15 -12.66 12.77
C TYR A 66 -5.00 -13.63 13.01
N GLU A 67 -5.34 -14.90 13.03
CA GLU A 67 -4.39 -16.00 13.20
C GLU A 67 -3.62 -16.31 11.92
N LEU A 68 -2.43 -16.86 12.08
CA LEU A 68 -1.57 -17.31 10.98
C LEU A 68 -1.46 -18.85 11.02
N PRO A 69 -2.34 -19.59 10.32
CA PRO A 69 -2.39 -21.04 10.39
C PRO A 69 -1.05 -21.69 10.01
N GLY A 70 -0.65 -22.69 10.80
CA GLY A 70 0.61 -23.40 10.58
C GLY A 70 1.88 -22.61 10.95
N ARG A 71 1.74 -21.54 11.74
CA ARG A 71 2.87 -20.71 12.19
C ARG A 71 2.82 -20.52 13.70
N HIS A 72 3.95 -20.73 14.36
CA HIS A 72 4.12 -20.50 15.78
C HIS A 72 4.83 -19.15 16.01
N GLY A 73 4.26 -18.30 16.85
CA GLY A 73 4.86 -16.99 17.17
C GLY A 73 6.23 -17.15 17.82
N ILE A 74 7.16 -16.24 17.49
CA ILE A 74 8.45 -16.12 18.18
C ILE A 74 8.34 -14.93 19.12
N GLY A 75 8.68 -15.14 20.39
CA GLY A 75 8.71 -14.10 21.42
C GLY A 75 10.03 -14.06 22.17
N LEU A 76 10.23 -12.98 22.92
CA LEU A 76 11.36 -12.82 23.83
C LEU A 76 10.93 -13.26 25.23
N ASP A 77 11.57 -14.26 25.79
CA ASP A 77 11.25 -14.79 27.12
C ASP A 77 11.45 -13.69 28.19
N VAL A 78 10.44 -13.48 29.00
CA VAL A 78 10.40 -12.38 29.99
C VAL A 78 11.49 -12.52 31.07
N GLU A 79 11.85 -13.76 31.43
CA GLU A 79 12.82 -14.04 32.51
C GLU A 79 14.25 -14.11 31.98
N THR A 80 14.46 -14.76 30.83
CA THR A 80 15.80 -15.06 30.31
C THR A 80 16.28 -14.06 29.26
N GLY A 81 15.35 -13.38 28.58
CA GLY A 81 15.68 -12.52 27.42
C GLY A 81 16.10 -13.30 26.16
N GLU A 82 15.83 -14.60 26.09
CA GLU A 82 16.12 -15.42 24.93
C GLU A 82 14.92 -15.53 24.00
N MET A 83 15.17 -15.62 22.68
CA MET A 83 14.12 -15.88 21.70
C MET A 83 13.56 -17.29 21.89
N ARG A 84 12.24 -17.40 21.95
CA ARG A 84 11.53 -18.68 22.13
C ARG A 84 10.27 -18.73 21.27
N ILE A 85 10.00 -19.93 20.77
CA ILE A 85 8.76 -20.23 20.05
C ILE A 85 7.62 -20.42 21.05
N CYS A 86 6.47 -19.82 20.77
CA CYS A 86 5.23 -20.06 21.49
C CYS A 86 4.56 -21.32 20.91
N ASP A 87 4.55 -22.40 21.69
CA ASP A 87 3.97 -23.68 21.30
C ASP A 87 2.48 -23.83 21.68
N LYS A 88 1.87 -22.76 22.22
CA LYS A 88 0.48 -22.78 22.72
C LYS A 88 -0.56 -22.70 21.60
N GLY A 89 -0.19 -22.20 20.42
CA GLY A 89 -1.12 -22.03 19.30
C GLY A 89 -0.49 -21.32 18.11
N TRP A 90 -1.33 -20.82 17.21
CA TRP A 90 -0.88 -20.13 16.01
C TRP A 90 -0.47 -18.68 16.31
N ALA A 91 0.51 -18.18 15.57
CA ALA A 91 0.90 -16.77 15.59
C ALA A 91 -0.29 -15.87 15.22
N VAL A 92 -0.29 -14.66 15.76
CA VAL A 92 -1.29 -13.62 15.48
C VAL A 92 -0.61 -12.42 14.84
N ALA A 93 -1.25 -11.85 13.83
CA ALA A 93 -0.84 -10.62 13.19
C ALA A 93 -1.98 -9.60 13.18
N ALA A 94 -1.64 -8.34 12.94
CA ALA A 94 -2.60 -7.26 12.78
C ALA A 94 -2.65 -6.75 11.33
N PHE A 95 -3.87 -6.49 10.85
CA PHE A 95 -4.10 -5.52 9.80
C PHE A 95 -4.12 -4.13 10.44
N ILE A 96 -3.36 -3.22 9.86
CA ILE A 96 -3.39 -1.80 10.23
C ILE A 96 -4.04 -0.98 9.11
N PRO A 97 -4.95 -0.04 9.46
CA PRO A 97 -5.69 0.72 8.47
C PRO A 97 -4.79 1.68 7.68
N PRO A 98 -5.28 2.21 6.55
CA PRO A 98 -4.59 3.23 5.76
C PRO A 98 -4.04 4.39 6.62
N ALA A 99 -3.10 5.15 6.07
CA ALA A 99 -2.32 6.18 6.74
C ALA A 99 -1.31 5.68 7.78
N HIS A 100 -1.24 4.39 8.06
CA HIS A 100 -0.24 3.81 8.93
C HIS A 100 0.69 2.86 8.16
N THR A 101 1.97 2.88 8.51
CA THR A 101 2.97 1.95 7.98
C THR A 101 3.54 1.11 9.10
N GLY A 102 3.44 -0.22 8.96
CA GLY A 102 4.02 -1.18 9.89
C GLY A 102 5.54 -1.19 9.80
N LEU A 103 6.17 -1.24 10.95
CA LEU A 103 7.63 -1.24 11.10
C LEU A 103 8.20 -2.66 11.14
N TYR A 104 7.38 -3.63 11.54
CA TYR A 104 7.73 -5.06 11.61
C TYR A 104 6.55 -5.93 11.21
N ILE A 105 6.86 -7.05 10.58
CA ILE A 105 5.94 -8.15 10.34
C ILE A 105 5.89 -9.01 11.62
N ALA A 106 4.83 -9.76 11.88
CA ALA A 106 4.77 -10.73 12.95
C ALA A 106 5.92 -11.75 12.80
N ALA A 107 6.67 -11.98 13.88
CA ALA A 107 7.73 -12.97 13.89
C ALA A 107 7.16 -14.35 14.22
N TYR A 108 7.49 -15.35 13.40
CA TYR A 108 7.00 -16.72 13.58
C TYR A 108 7.95 -17.75 12.97
N GLU A 109 7.82 -18.98 13.43
CA GLU A 109 8.35 -20.16 12.79
C GLU A 109 7.26 -20.82 11.94
N THR A 110 7.58 -21.10 10.68
CA THR A 110 6.66 -21.72 9.73
C THR A 110 6.78 -23.24 9.83
N MET A 111 5.66 -23.93 10.07
CA MET A 111 5.60 -25.38 10.11
C MET A 111 5.69 -25.97 8.70
N PRO A 112 6.21 -27.22 8.53
CA PRO A 112 6.44 -27.80 7.21
C PRO A 112 5.21 -27.85 6.29
N ASP A 113 4.03 -28.04 6.85
CA ASP A 113 2.75 -28.17 6.12
C ASP A 113 1.91 -26.89 6.17
N ALA A 114 2.50 -25.77 6.58
CA ALA A 114 1.77 -24.50 6.67
C ALA A 114 1.27 -24.03 5.29
N PRO A 115 0.00 -23.63 5.17
CA PRO A 115 -0.49 -23.05 3.91
C PRO A 115 0.20 -21.72 3.63
N THR A 116 0.36 -21.36 2.35
CA THR A 116 0.77 -19.99 1.99
C THR A 116 -0.27 -18.99 2.48
N LEU A 117 0.17 -17.93 3.15
CA LEU A 117 -0.73 -16.89 3.64
C LEU A 117 -1.35 -16.09 2.47
N PRO A 118 -2.62 -15.69 2.59
CA PRO A 118 -3.27 -14.83 1.62
C PRO A 118 -2.53 -13.50 1.37
N LEU A 119 -2.89 -12.78 0.31
CA LEU A 119 -2.41 -11.41 0.08
C LEU A 119 -3.04 -10.45 1.10
N PHE A 120 -2.39 -10.29 2.24
CA PHE A 120 -2.85 -9.44 3.34
C PHE A 120 -1.67 -8.86 4.15
N CYS A 121 -1.92 -7.84 4.99
CA CYS A 121 -0.90 -7.22 5.83
C CYS A 121 -0.72 -8.02 7.12
N TYR A 122 0.54 -8.26 7.53
CA TYR A 122 0.90 -9.14 8.66
C TYR A 122 1.76 -8.41 9.68
N THR A 123 1.31 -7.23 10.15
CA THR A 123 2.04 -6.43 11.16
C THR A 123 2.08 -7.17 12.49
N ALA A 124 3.21 -7.10 13.20
CA ALA A 124 3.32 -7.62 14.55
C ALA A 124 2.29 -6.96 15.49
N ALA A 125 1.78 -7.73 16.45
CA ALA A 125 0.80 -7.24 17.43
C ALA A 125 1.06 -7.84 18.79
N GLY A 126 0.81 -7.07 19.86
CA GLY A 126 0.94 -7.53 21.22
C GLY A 126 -0.10 -6.92 22.15
N TRP A 127 -0.24 -7.52 23.34
CA TRP A 127 -1.18 -7.13 24.37
C TRP A 127 -0.49 -6.51 25.59
N GLN A 128 -0.95 -5.35 26.01
CA GLN A 128 -0.46 -4.70 27.22
C GLN A 128 -1.54 -3.79 27.82
N ASN A 129 -1.76 -3.88 29.13
CA ASN A 129 -2.70 -3.00 29.86
C ASN A 129 -4.11 -2.99 29.22
N ASP A 130 -4.66 -4.16 28.96
CA ASP A 130 -5.99 -4.36 28.34
C ASP A 130 -6.15 -3.71 26.95
N LYS A 131 -5.04 -3.54 26.22
CA LYS A 131 -5.02 -2.93 24.88
C LYS A 131 -4.11 -3.69 23.95
N ILE A 132 -4.41 -3.57 22.66
CA ILE A 132 -3.60 -4.10 21.59
C ILE A 132 -2.68 -2.99 21.06
N TYR A 133 -1.41 -3.34 20.89
CA TYR A 133 -0.39 -2.47 20.33
C TYR A 133 0.20 -3.08 19.07
N VAL A 134 0.62 -2.20 18.15
CA VAL A 134 1.30 -2.56 16.89
C VAL A 134 2.52 -1.65 16.69
N PRO A 135 3.62 -2.18 16.16
CA PRO A 135 4.77 -1.34 15.79
C PRO A 135 4.48 -0.67 14.45
N ALA A 136 4.08 0.58 14.51
CA ALA A 136 3.70 1.34 13.33
C ALA A 136 3.91 2.84 13.49
N VAL A 137 3.96 3.55 12.37
CA VAL A 137 3.95 5.02 12.34
C VAL A 137 2.75 5.53 11.54
N ARG A 138 2.12 6.59 12.01
CA ARG A 138 1.10 7.29 11.23
C ARG A 138 1.81 8.24 10.25
N ILE A 139 1.54 8.03 8.97
CA ILE A 139 2.18 8.75 7.86
C ILE A 139 1.48 10.06 7.56
N GLU A 140 0.17 10.05 7.59
CA GLU A 140 -0.68 11.18 7.19
C GLU A 140 -1.80 11.40 8.21
N GLN A 141 -2.05 12.67 8.56
CA GLN A 141 -3.10 13.08 9.50
C GLN A 141 -4.41 13.46 8.78
N ASP A 142 -4.71 12.84 7.65
CA ASP A 142 -5.85 13.17 6.82
C ASP A 142 -7.11 12.43 7.31
N ILE A 143 -8.19 13.16 7.61
CA ILE A 143 -9.47 12.60 8.05
C ILE A 143 -10.08 11.64 7.02
N ARG A 144 -9.72 11.77 5.75
CA ARG A 144 -10.16 10.85 4.70
C ARG A 144 -9.74 9.41 4.92
N GLN A 145 -8.75 9.17 5.79
CA GLN A 145 -8.27 7.84 6.17
C GLN A 145 -9.09 7.21 7.30
N GLU A 146 -9.91 7.99 7.99
CA GLU A 146 -10.64 7.49 9.15
C GLU A 146 -11.75 6.52 8.74
N SER A 147 -11.78 5.35 9.37
CA SER A 147 -12.76 4.29 9.09
C SER A 147 -14.19 4.73 9.41
N ALA A 148 -14.38 5.56 10.44
CA ALA A 148 -15.66 6.15 10.81
C ALA A 148 -16.31 6.98 9.70
N GLY A 149 -15.52 7.43 8.72
CA GLY A 149 -16.04 8.13 7.54
C GLY A 149 -16.84 7.27 6.57
N TYR A 150 -16.87 5.94 6.72
CA TYR A 150 -17.56 5.01 5.82
C TYR A 150 -18.82 4.45 6.47
N ASN A 151 -19.97 5.11 6.25
CA ASN A 151 -21.28 4.65 6.71
C ASN A 151 -21.87 3.67 5.69
N ASP A 152 -22.08 2.40 6.08
CA ASP A 152 -22.54 1.35 5.16
C ASP A 152 -23.94 1.63 4.58
N GLY A 153 -24.87 2.22 5.34
CA GLY A 153 -26.20 2.57 4.84
C GLY A 153 -26.14 3.66 3.77
N ALA A 154 -25.30 4.70 3.98
CA ALA A 154 -25.10 5.74 2.98
C ALA A 154 -24.36 5.24 1.74
N ILE A 155 -23.46 4.25 1.90
CA ILE A 155 -22.77 3.61 0.78
C ILE A 155 -23.77 2.80 -0.07
N GLU A 156 -24.64 2.03 0.57
CA GLU A 156 -25.68 1.25 -0.13
C GLU A 156 -26.65 2.19 -0.89
N GLU A 157 -27.12 3.26 -0.25
CA GLU A 157 -27.97 4.28 -0.90
C GLU A 157 -27.26 4.92 -2.10
N GLY A 158 -26.01 5.37 -1.92
CA GLY A 158 -25.25 5.98 -3.00
C GLY A 158 -24.94 5.01 -4.14
N THR A 159 -24.70 3.73 -3.82
CA THR A 159 -24.53 2.66 -4.82
C THR A 159 -25.79 2.50 -5.67
N ASN A 160 -26.96 2.40 -5.04
CA ASN A 160 -28.23 2.26 -5.73
C ASN A 160 -28.52 3.49 -6.61
N ASN A 161 -28.29 4.69 -6.10
CA ASN A 161 -28.46 5.94 -6.84
C ASN A 161 -27.59 5.99 -8.11
N LEU A 162 -26.32 5.53 -8.02
CA LEU A 162 -25.44 5.48 -9.19
C LEU A 162 -25.88 4.45 -10.21
N LEU A 163 -26.32 3.26 -9.78
CA LEU A 163 -26.83 2.22 -10.68
C LEU A 163 -28.11 2.65 -11.39
N GLU A 164 -29.00 3.39 -10.72
CA GLU A 164 -30.22 3.96 -11.31
C GLU A 164 -29.91 5.11 -12.27
N ALA A 165 -28.95 5.98 -11.94
CA ALA A 165 -28.54 7.11 -12.79
C ALA A 165 -27.85 6.64 -14.08
N TYR A 166 -27.10 5.52 -14.03
CA TYR A 166 -26.28 5.01 -15.14
C TYR A 166 -26.60 3.55 -15.46
N PRO A 167 -27.83 3.19 -15.80
CA PRO A 167 -28.28 1.78 -15.88
C PRO A 167 -27.61 0.98 -17.00
N HIS A 168 -27.01 1.64 -17.98
CA HIS A 168 -26.34 1.01 -19.12
C HIS A 168 -24.82 1.13 -19.07
N ASN A 169 -24.27 1.81 -18.06
CA ASN A 169 -22.85 2.00 -17.91
C ASN A 169 -22.20 0.78 -17.24
N ARG A 170 -21.46 -0.01 -18.02
CA ARG A 170 -20.80 -1.23 -17.53
C ARG A 170 -19.74 -0.92 -16.47
N LEU A 171 -19.09 0.24 -16.57
CA LEU A 171 -18.03 0.62 -15.65
C LEU A 171 -18.61 1.01 -14.28
N VAL A 172 -19.70 1.80 -14.24
CA VAL A 172 -20.41 2.10 -13.00
C VAL A 172 -20.92 0.82 -12.35
N LYS A 173 -21.49 -0.11 -13.14
CA LYS A 173 -21.92 -1.41 -12.63
C LYS A 173 -20.77 -2.19 -11.99
N HIS A 174 -19.63 -2.30 -12.66
CA HIS A 174 -18.43 -2.96 -12.10
C HIS A 174 -17.94 -2.29 -10.81
N LEU A 175 -17.90 -0.95 -10.77
CA LEU A 175 -17.46 -0.21 -9.60
C LEU A 175 -18.39 -0.40 -8.41
N MET A 176 -19.71 -0.38 -8.63
CA MET A 176 -20.70 -0.47 -7.57
C MET A 176 -20.90 -1.91 -7.07
N GLU A 177 -21.18 -2.85 -7.95
CA GLU A 177 -21.46 -4.23 -7.55
C GLU A 177 -20.20 -4.96 -7.06
N ASN A 178 -19.08 -4.88 -7.79
CA ASN A 178 -17.87 -5.61 -7.44
C ASN A 178 -16.99 -4.79 -6.47
N CYS A 179 -16.48 -3.63 -6.91
CA CYS A 179 -15.49 -2.93 -6.11
C CYS A 179 -16.06 -2.37 -4.81
N CYS A 180 -17.25 -1.75 -4.84
CA CYS A 180 -17.87 -1.13 -3.68
C CYS A 180 -18.49 -2.17 -2.74
N MET A 181 -19.44 -2.96 -3.23
CA MET A 181 -20.25 -3.84 -2.39
C MET A 181 -19.56 -5.17 -2.07
N THR A 182 -18.87 -5.78 -3.03
CA THR A 182 -18.23 -7.09 -2.81
C THR A 182 -16.86 -6.95 -2.15
N TYR A 183 -15.99 -6.06 -2.66
CA TYR A 183 -14.60 -5.94 -2.20
C TYR A 183 -14.37 -4.79 -1.24
N THR A 184 -15.39 -4.02 -0.88
CA THR A 184 -15.31 -2.88 0.05
C THR A 184 -14.18 -1.88 -0.27
N CYS A 185 -13.88 -1.71 -1.57
CA CYS A 185 -12.81 -0.84 -2.04
C CYS A 185 -13.03 0.61 -1.61
N PRO A 186 -12.11 1.24 -0.87
CA PRO A 186 -12.29 2.60 -0.38
C PRO A 186 -12.52 3.63 -1.48
N ALA A 187 -11.87 3.49 -2.65
CA ALA A 187 -12.06 4.40 -3.77
C ALA A 187 -13.49 4.30 -4.36
N ALA A 188 -14.02 3.07 -4.51
CA ALA A 188 -15.40 2.88 -5.00
C ALA A 188 -16.43 3.34 -3.95
N ARG A 189 -16.16 3.13 -2.65
CA ARG A 189 -16.98 3.66 -1.55
C ARG A 189 -16.98 5.19 -1.51
N ASN A 190 -15.85 5.83 -1.80
CA ASN A 190 -15.78 7.30 -1.93
C ASN A 190 -16.67 7.81 -3.08
N LEU A 191 -16.68 7.12 -4.22
CA LEU A 191 -17.57 7.45 -5.32
C LEU A 191 -19.04 7.31 -4.93
N ALA A 192 -19.44 6.21 -4.28
CA ALA A 192 -20.80 6.00 -3.79
C ALA A 192 -21.25 7.08 -2.80
N LEU A 193 -20.35 7.56 -1.96
CA LEU A 193 -20.59 8.63 -1.00
C LEU A 193 -20.51 10.05 -1.60
N GLY A 194 -20.25 10.20 -2.91
CA GLY A 194 -20.06 11.52 -3.54
C GLY A 194 -18.84 12.29 -3.02
N ARG A 195 -17.84 11.57 -2.53
CA ARG A 195 -16.59 12.13 -2.01
C ARG A 195 -15.58 12.40 -3.13
N TRP A 196 -14.40 12.87 -2.76
CA TRP A 196 -13.30 13.35 -3.61
C TRP A 196 -12.83 12.39 -4.70
N GLU A 197 -12.73 11.09 -4.46
CA GLU A 197 -12.10 10.16 -5.40
C GLU A 197 -13.12 9.35 -6.21
N CYS A 198 -12.94 9.38 -7.53
CA CYS A 198 -13.66 8.54 -8.48
C CYS A 198 -12.67 7.59 -9.17
N PRO A 199 -12.73 6.29 -8.90
CA PRO A 199 -11.90 5.30 -9.56
C PRO A 199 -12.35 5.04 -11.00
N VAL A 200 -11.39 4.90 -11.91
CA VAL A 200 -11.67 4.66 -13.34
C VAL A 200 -10.80 3.49 -13.84
N PRO A 201 -11.16 2.22 -13.57
CA PRO A 201 -10.45 1.09 -14.14
C PRO A 201 -10.73 0.96 -15.63
N VAL A 202 -9.68 0.69 -16.44
CA VAL A 202 -9.77 0.72 -17.90
C VAL A 202 -9.18 -0.51 -18.59
N SER A 203 -8.29 -1.24 -17.93
CA SER A 203 -7.50 -2.28 -18.59
C SER A 203 -7.76 -3.70 -18.06
N PRO A 204 -8.26 -4.62 -18.89
CA PRO A 204 -8.31 -6.04 -18.54
C PRO A 204 -6.95 -6.75 -18.66
N ALA A 205 -5.96 -6.13 -19.31
CA ALA A 205 -4.64 -6.71 -19.58
C ALA A 205 -3.53 -6.00 -18.80
N CYS A 206 -2.42 -6.71 -18.55
CA CYS A 206 -1.23 -6.17 -17.92
C CYS A 206 0.03 -6.62 -18.66
N ASN A 207 1.05 -5.79 -18.67
CA ASN A 207 2.39 -6.12 -19.17
C ASN A 207 3.40 -6.37 -18.05
N ALA A 208 2.92 -6.72 -16.86
CA ALA A 208 3.70 -7.22 -15.75
C ALA A 208 3.04 -8.47 -15.16
N ASN A 209 3.85 -9.33 -14.52
CA ASN A 209 3.38 -10.53 -13.83
C ASN A 209 3.83 -10.49 -12.38
N CYS A 210 3.32 -9.49 -11.64
CA CYS A 210 3.73 -9.19 -10.28
C CYS A 210 3.41 -10.35 -9.34
N ILE A 211 4.36 -10.70 -8.47
CA ILE A 211 4.20 -11.76 -7.45
C ILE A 211 2.97 -11.50 -6.57
N GLY A 212 2.78 -10.27 -6.09
CA GLY A 212 1.66 -9.88 -5.22
C GLY A 212 0.52 -9.20 -5.95
N CYS A 213 0.19 -9.60 -7.20
CA CYS A 213 -0.93 -9.01 -7.92
C CYS A 213 -2.26 -9.36 -7.25
N ILE A 214 -3.03 -8.35 -6.86
CA ILE A 214 -4.29 -8.54 -6.12
C ILE A 214 -5.47 -8.86 -7.04
N SER A 215 -5.36 -8.65 -8.36
CA SER A 215 -6.43 -8.90 -9.31
C SER A 215 -6.16 -10.07 -10.27
N PHE A 216 -4.97 -10.67 -10.23
CA PHE A 216 -4.64 -11.83 -11.06
C PHE A 216 -3.51 -12.64 -10.44
N GLN A 217 -3.81 -13.88 -10.09
CA GLN A 217 -2.81 -14.87 -9.70
C GLN A 217 -2.96 -16.09 -10.62
N PRO A 218 -1.85 -16.64 -11.14
CA PRO A 218 -1.88 -17.88 -11.90
C PRO A 218 -2.47 -19.04 -11.06
N GLN A 219 -3.21 -19.94 -11.69
CA GLN A 219 -3.86 -21.08 -11.00
C GLN A 219 -2.85 -22.05 -10.36
N GLU A 220 -1.62 -22.07 -10.87
CA GLU A 220 -0.54 -22.92 -10.37
C GLU A 220 0.08 -22.36 -9.07
N GLU A 221 -0.19 -21.10 -8.74
CA GLU A 221 0.30 -20.49 -7.50
C GLU A 221 -0.69 -20.77 -6.35
N SER A 222 -0.14 -20.95 -5.16
CA SER A 222 -0.93 -21.24 -3.95
C SER A 222 -1.68 -20.03 -3.40
N ILE A 223 -1.52 -18.86 -4.02
CA ILE A 223 -2.15 -17.59 -3.61
C ILE A 223 -3.35 -17.29 -4.49
N ILE A 224 -4.45 -16.85 -3.86
CA ILE A 224 -5.68 -16.45 -4.54
C ILE A 224 -5.71 -14.92 -4.68
N SER A 225 -6.19 -14.45 -5.83
CA SER A 225 -6.47 -13.01 -6.04
C SER A 225 -7.52 -12.51 -5.05
N THR A 226 -7.29 -11.34 -4.47
CA THR A 226 -8.20 -10.75 -3.47
C THR A 226 -9.39 -10.02 -4.08
N GLN A 227 -9.35 -9.78 -5.40
CA GLN A 227 -10.45 -9.16 -6.14
C GLN A 227 -10.42 -9.56 -7.61
N ASP A 228 -11.58 -9.48 -8.28
CA ASP A 228 -11.70 -9.79 -9.69
C ASP A 228 -11.16 -8.66 -10.57
N ARG A 229 -10.43 -9.06 -11.61
CA ARG A 229 -9.96 -8.12 -12.63
C ARG A 229 -11.08 -7.76 -13.58
N LEU A 230 -11.14 -6.49 -13.98
CA LEU A 230 -11.98 -5.98 -15.05
C LEU A 230 -11.83 -6.87 -16.30
N THR A 231 -12.95 -7.31 -16.88
CA THR A 231 -12.97 -8.26 -18.01
C THR A 231 -13.26 -7.62 -19.37
N PHE A 232 -13.57 -6.32 -19.39
CA PHE A 232 -13.90 -5.57 -20.61
C PHE A 232 -13.07 -4.29 -20.71
N LYS A 233 -13.04 -3.70 -21.90
CA LYS A 233 -12.46 -2.38 -22.16
C LYS A 233 -13.60 -1.37 -22.15
N PRO A 234 -13.62 -0.40 -21.23
CA PRO A 234 -14.59 0.67 -21.27
C PRO A 234 -14.33 1.61 -22.44
N THR A 235 -15.37 2.29 -22.92
CA THR A 235 -15.24 3.34 -23.92
C THR A 235 -14.97 4.70 -23.25
N ALA A 236 -14.50 5.67 -24.03
CA ALA A 236 -14.31 7.04 -23.51
C ALA A 236 -15.64 7.64 -23.06
N GLU A 237 -16.74 7.34 -23.76
CA GLU A 237 -18.09 7.79 -23.43
C GLU A 237 -18.55 7.24 -22.07
N GLU A 238 -18.36 5.93 -21.82
CA GLU A 238 -18.68 5.32 -20.51
C GLU A 238 -17.90 5.98 -19.37
N ILE A 239 -16.66 6.38 -19.61
CA ILE A 239 -15.84 7.08 -18.61
C ILE A 239 -16.38 8.50 -18.37
N VAL A 240 -16.61 9.26 -19.42
CA VAL A 240 -17.04 10.66 -19.35
C VAL A 240 -18.41 10.81 -18.67
N GLU A 241 -19.31 9.85 -18.93
CA GLU A 241 -20.70 9.91 -18.47
C GLU A 241 -20.85 10.11 -16.96
N PHE A 242 -20.03 9.44 -16.13
CA PHE A 242 -20.11 9.57 -14.66
C PHE A 242 -18.98 10.41 -14.06
N THR A 243 -17.84 10.55 -14.75
CA THR A 243 -16.69 11.30 -14.21
C THR A 243 -16.89 12.81 -14.28
N VAL A 244 -17.57 13.34 -15.31
CA VAL A 244 -17.86 14.76 -15.43
C VAL A 244 -18.79 15.23 -14.31
N PRO A 245 -19.94 14.61 -14.03
CA PRO A 245 -20.76 14.96 -12.88
C PRO A 245 -20.01 14.87 -11.55
N HIS A 246 -19.17 13.86 -11.34
CA HIS A 246 -18.34 13.74 -10.15
C HIS A 246 -17.37 14.93 -10.01
N LEU A 247 -16.65 15.29 -11.07
CA LEU A 247 -15.72 16.42 -11.04
C LEU A 247 -16.42 17.77 -10.78
N GLU A 248 -17.68 17.90 -11.17
CA GLU A 248 -18.44 19.14 -10.95
C GLU A 248 -18.98 19.26 -9.52
N THR A 249 -19.31 18.15 -8.86
CA THR A 249 -20.08 18.13 -7.61
C THR A 249 -19.32 17.73 -6.36
N ALA A 250 -18.32 16.84 -6.49
CA ALA A 250 -17.58 16.33 -5.34
C ALA A 250 -16.65 17.40 -4.73
N PRO A 251 -16.39 17.37 -3.41
CA PRO A 251 -15.43 18.26 -2.77
C PRO A 251 -14.01 17.87 -3.17
N PHE A 252 -13.18 18.82 -3.57
CA PHE A 252 -11.78 18.60 -3.99
C PHE A 252 -11.63 17.40 -4.95
N PRO A 253 -12.41 17.35 -6.04
CA PRO A 253 -12.62 16.16 -6.81
C PRO A 253 -11.36 15.70 -7.53
N LEU A 254 -11.23 14.40 -7.67
CA LEU A 254 -10.24 13.77 -8.53
C LEU A 254 -10.79 12.51 -9.18
N ILE A 255 -10.33 12.21 -10.38
CA ILE A 255 -10.52 10.91 -11.02
C ILE A 255 -9.18 10.18 -11.10
N SER A 256 -9.20 8.87 -10.94
CA SER A 256 -7.98 8.08 -10.85
C SER A 256 -8.06 6.83 -11.73
N TYR A 257 -7.34 6.83 -12.84
CA TYR A 257 -7.08 5.64 -13.65
C TYR A 257 -6.09 4.72 -12.92
N GLY A 258 -6.11 3.43 -13.22
CA GLY A 258 -5.20 2.47 -12.59
C GLY A 258 -5.66 2.07 -11.19
N GLN A 259 -6.55 1.08 -11.14
CA GLN A 259 -7.13 0.57 -9.89
C GLN A 259 -6.65 -0.86 -9.60
N GLY A 260 -6.81 -1.29 -8.35
CA GLY A 260 -6.45 -2.65 -7.95
C GLY A 260 -7.21 -3.74 -8.71
N CYS A 261 -8.42 -3.45 -9.17
CA CYS A 261 -9.29 -4.36 -9.91
C CYS A 261 -9.03 -4.39 -11.43
N GLU A 262 -7.89 -3.93 -11.90
CA GLU A 262 -7.55 -3.93 -13.32
C GLU A 262 -6.11 -4.38 -13.59
N GLY A 263 -5.72 -4.42 -14.87
CA GLY A 263 -4.34 -4.61 -15.29
C GLY A 263 -3.55 -3.30 -15.36
N GLU A 264 -2.74 -3.12 -16.41
CA GLU A 264 -1.95 -1.90 -16.60
C GLU A 264 -2.72 -0.86 -17.44
N PRO A 265 -3.07 0.31 -16.87
CA PRO A 265 -3.85 1.32 -17.58
C PRO A 265 -3.13 1.92 -18.80
N LEU A 266 -1.80 1.99 -18.82
CA LEU A 266 -1.07 2.49 -19.99
C LEU A 266 -1.20 1.58 -21.23
N LEU A 267 -1.76 0.37 -21.11
CA LEU A 267 -2.14 -0.44 -22.27
C LEU A 267 -3.40 0.08 -22.95
N MET A 268 -4.14 0.96 -22.27
CA MET A 268 -5.37 1.61 -22.76
C MET A 268 -5.20 3.13 -22.88
N TRP A 269 -3.97 3.58 -23.10
CA TRP A 269 -3.62 5.01 -23.10
C TRP A 269 -4.43 5.83 -24.13
N GLU A 270 -4.81 5.25 -25.29
CA GLU A 270 -5.66 5.94 -26.27
C GLU A 270 -7.05 6.26 -25.69
N THR A 271 -7.69 5.28 -25.05
CA THR A 271 -8.99 5.48 -24.38
C THR A 271 -8.87 6.52 -23.27
N ILE A 272 -7.80 6.45 -22.47
CA ILE A 272 -7.53 7.43 -21.40
C ILE A 272 -7.35 8.83 -22.00
N ARG A 273 -6.52 8.98 -23.03
CA ARG A 273 -6.31 10.25 -23.74
C ARG A 273 -7.63 10.86 -24.23
N ASP A 274 -8.46 10.03 -24.88
CA ASP A 274 -9.70 10.49 -25.50
C ASP A 274 -10.73 10.87 -24.43
N SER A 275 -10.82 10.10 -23.33
CA SER A 275 -11.67 10.45 -22.20
C SER A 275 -11.18 11.74 -21.49
N ILE A 276 -9.88 11.92 -21.27
CA ILE A 276 -9.32 13.17 -20.68
C ILE A 276 -9.68 14.38 -21.56
N LYS A 277 -9.44 14.27 -22.86
CA LYS A 277 -9.76 15.36 -23.80
C LYS A 277 -11.24 15.69 -23.79
N GLU A 278 -12.11 14.69 -23.72
CA GLU A 278 -13.55 14.91 -23.69
C GLU A 278 -13.99 15.50 -22.35
N ILE A 279 -13.52 14.98 -21.22
CA ILE A 279 -13.76 15.56 -19.88
C ILE A 279 -13.39 17.03 -19.85
N ARG A 280 -12.23 17.42 -20.38
CA ARG A 280 -11.74 18.80 -20.36
C ARG A 280 -12.50 19.76 -21.28
N LYS A 281 -13.35 19.25 -22.18
CA LYS A 281 -14.31 20.11 -22.90
C LYS A 281 -15.50 20.50 -22.01
N HIS A 282 -15.83 19.67 -21.02
CA HIS A 282 -16.97 19.88 -20.13
C HIS A 282 -16.58 20.59 -18.84
N THR A 283 -15.42 20.26 -18.26
CA THR A 283 -15.00 20.84 -16.98
C THR A 283 -13.47 20.94 -16.86
N ASN A 284 -13.00 22.01 -16.19
CA ASN A 284 -11.63 22.21 -15.76
C ASN A 284 -11.41 21.92 -14.28
N LYS A 285 -12.47 21.50 -13.56
CA LYS A 285 -12.39 21.17 -12.13
C LYS A 285 -11.69 19.84 -11.91
N GLY A 286 -11.15 19.70 -10.72
CA GLY A 286 -10.54 18.47 -10.20
C GLY A 286 -9.27 18.06 -10.91
N SER A 287 -8.57 17.12 -10.29
CA SER A 287 -7.34 16.51 -10.83
C SER A 287 -7.62 15.19 -11.55
N ILE A 288 -6.77 14.87 -12.50
CA ILE A 288 -6.76 13.59 -13.22
C ILE A 288 -5.46 12.89 -12.90
N ASN A 289 -5.57 11.72 -12.30
CA ASN A 289 -4.46 10.88 -11.85
C ASN A 289 -4.40 9.56 -12.64
N ILE A 290 -3.21 8.98 -12.71
CA ILE A 290 -2.99 7.60 -13.15
C ILE A 290 -2.08 6.86 -12.17
N ASN A 291 -2.50 5.68 -11.70
CA ASN A 291 -1.64 4.72 -11.00
C ASN A 291 -1.20 3.66 -12.02
N THR A 292 0.09 3.44 -12.17
CA THR A 292 0.62 2.65 -13.28
C THR A 292 1.97 2.02 -12.91
N ASN A 293 2.43 1.07 -13.70
CA ASN A 293 3.81 0.61 -13.64
C ASN A 293 4.79 1.55 -14.39
N GLY A 294 4.30 2.62 -15.03
CA GLY A 294 5.14 3.59 -15.72
C GLY A 294 5.82 3.11 -17.01
N SER A 295 5.37 1.99 -17.56
CA SER A 295 6.05 1.22 -18.63
C SER A 295 6.09 1.87 -20.00
N LYS A 296 5.38 2.99 -20.24
CA LYS A 296 5.23 3.59 -21.58
C LYS A 296 5.45 5.11 -21.54
N PRO A 297 6.71 5.59 -21.49
CA PRO A 297 7.02 7.02 -21.41
C PRO A 297 6.36 7.86 -22.52
N ASP A 298 6.34 7.37 -23.76
CA ASP A 298 5.71 8.07 -24.88
C ASP A 298 4.21 8.24 -24.69
N ALA A 299 3.53 7.23 -24.16
CA ALA A 299 2.11 7.32 -23.84
C ALA A 299 1.87 8.31 -22.69
N VAL A 300 2.71 8.29 -21.65
CA VAL A 300 2.65 9.25 -20.54
C VAL A 300 2.76 10.69 -21.05
N LYS A 301 3.67 10.95 -21.99
CA LYS A 301 3.79 12.28 -22.62
C LYS A 301 2.48 12.72 -23.27
N VAL A 302 1.86 11.83 -24.07
CA VAL A 302 0.58 12.13 -24.73
C VAL A 302 -0.54 12.37 -23.71
N LEU A 303 -0.55 11.65 -22.60
CA LEU A 303 -1.52 11.86 -21.52
C LEU A 303 -1.32 13.20 -20.81
N CYS A 304 -0.06 13.63 -20.57
CA CYS A 304 0.24 14.95 -20.04
C CYS A 304 -0.25 16.06 -20.99
N GLU A 305 -0.01 15.92 -22.29
CA GLU A 305 -0.52 16.84 -23.32
C GLU A 305 -2.06 16.89 -23.37
N ALA A 306 -2.73 15.79 -23.02
CA ALA A 306 -4.19 15.72 -22.93
C ALA A 306 -4.76 16.36 -21.64
N GLY A 307 -3.95 16.54 -20.59
CA GLY A 307 -4.38 17.16 -19.33
C GLY A 307 -4.27 16.27 -18.08
N LEU A 308 -3.43 15.23 -18.12
CA LEU A 308 -3.07 14.44 -16.92
C LEU A 308 -2.35 15.36 -15.92
N ASN A 309 -2.74 15.30 -14.63
CA ASN A 309 -2.23 16.17 -13.59
C ASN A 309 -1.27 15.48 -12.64
N SER A 310 -1.45 14.17 -12.42
CA SER A 310 -0.60 13.41 -11.52
C SER A 310 -0.42 11.97 -11.96
N MET A 311 0.71 11.39 -11.56
CA MET A 311 1.02 9.98 -11.80
C MET A 311 1.63 9.35 -10.55
N ARG A 312 1.17 8.15 -10.24
CA ARG A 312 1.75 7.30 -9.20
C ARG A 312 2.32 6.02 -9.81
N VAL A 313 3.62 5.81 -9.64
CA VAL A 313 4.29 4.60 -10.12
C VAL A 313 4.38 3.55 -9.00
N SER A 314 3.96 2.33 -9.30
CA SER A 314 4.08 1.19 -8.38
C SER A 314 5.51 0.67 -8.34
N MET A 315 6.07 0.51 -7.13
CA MET A 315 7.46 0.13 -6.93
C MET A 315 7.64 -0.62 -5.60
N ASN A 316 8.35 -1.75 -5.63
CA ASN A 316 8.73 -2.47 -4.40
C ASN A 316 10.15 -2.13 -3.93
N SER A 317 10.96 -1.57 -4.80
CA SER A 317 12.34 -1.19 -4.55
C SER A 317 12.82 -0.19 -5.61
N ALA A 318 13.70 0.73 -5.22
CA ALA A 318 14.43 1.61 -6.14
C ALA A 318 15.64 0.91 -6.79
N ARG A 319 15.93 -0.34 -6.40
CA ARG A 319 16.96 -1.19 -7.01
C ARG A 319 16.34 -2.07 -8.09
N GLU A 320 16.82 -1.95 -9.32
CA GLU A 320 16.36 -2.75 -10.45
C GLU A 320 16.46 -4.26 -10.16
N SER A 321 17.53 -4.71 -9.49
CA SER A 321 17.75 -6.10 -9.13
C SER A 321 16.69 -6.71 -8.19
N VAL A 322 15.99 -5.86 -7.42
CA VAL A 322 14.88 -6.25 -6.53
C VAL A 322 13.52 -6.02 -7.20
N TYR A 323 13.43 -5.00 -8.07
CA TYR A 323 12.22 -4.69 -8.82
C TYR A 323 11.87 -5.80 -9.82
N LEU A 324 12.85 -6.21 -10.65
CA LEU A 324 12.61 -7.15 -11.76
C LEU A 324 12.07 -8.52 -11.32
N PRO A 325 12.59 -9.18 -10.27
CA PRO A 325 12.05 -10.45 -9.80
C PRO A 325 10.60 -10.33 -9.31
N TYR A 326 10.21 -9.19 -8.76
CA TYR A 326 8.86 -8.97 -8.25
C TYR A 326 7.86 -8.63 -9.35
N TYR A 327 8.16 -7.62 -10.19
CA TYR A 327 7.21 -7.14 -11.21
C TYR A 327 7.20 -7.99 -12.47
N ARG A 328 8.30 -8.68 -12.78
CA ARG A 328 8.46 -9.56 -13.96
C ARG A 328 7.94 -8.87 -15.22
N PRO A 329 8.57 -7.73 -15.63
CA PRO A 329 8.12 -6.90 -16.71
C PRO A 329 8.13 -7.63 -18.05
N ASN A 330 7.13 -7.35 -18.89
CA ASN A 330 7.03 -7.83 -20.26
C ASN A 330 7.00 -6.63 -21.21
N ASN A 331 8.03 -6.50 -22.05
CA ASN A 331 8.20 -5.43 -23.03
C ASN A 331 8.37 -4.01 -22.42
N TYR A 332 8.98 -3.89 -21.25
CA TYR A 332 9.47 -2.62 -20.70
C TYR A 332 10.65 -2.86 -19.76
N VAL A 333 11.40 -1.83 -19.43
CA VAL A 333 12.57 -1.87 -18.55
C VAL A 333 12.42 -0.91 -17.37
N PHE A 334 13.23 -1.10 -16.33
CA PHE A 334 13.17 -0.29 -15.12
C PHE A 334 13.33 1.22 -15.40
N ASN A 335 14.18 1.58 -16.35
CA ASN A 335 14.40 2.98 -16.72
C ASN A 335 13.14 3.66 -17.31
N ASP A 336 12.19 2.92 -17.89
CA ASP A 336 10.95 3.49 -18.42
C ASP A 336 10.11 4.15 -17.31
N LEU A 337 10.15 3.59 -16.08
CA LEU A 337 9.47 4.14 -14.93
C LEU A 337 10.04 5.52 -14.56
N ILE A 338 11.38 5.62 -14.56
CA ILE A 338 12.11 6.84 -14.23
C ILE A 338 11.82 7.92 -15.28
N GLU A 339 11.88 7.56 -16.56
CA GLU A 339 11.57 8.49 -17.65
C GLU A 339 10.11 8.95 -17.61
N SER A 340 9.18 8.06 -17.29
CA SER A 340 7.76 8.40 -17.11
C SER A 340 7.56 9.44 -15.99
N LEU A 341 8.22 9.27 -14.84
CA LEU A 341 8.20 10.25 -13.75
C LEU A 341 8.77 11.61 -14.18
N LYS A 342 9.93 11.63 -14.85
CA LYS A 342 10.55 12.85 -15.38
C LYS A 342 9.65 13.58 -16.38
N ILE A 343 8.97 12.85 -17.26
CA ILE A 343 8.05 13.42 -18.22
C ILE A 343 6.92 14.16 -17.49
N VAL A 344 6.24 13.52 -16.54
CA VAL A 344 5.16 14.18 -15.78
C VAL A 344 5.67 15.45 -15.08
N ARG A 345 6.84 15.41 -14.45
CA ARG A 345 7.47 16.58 -13.83
C ARG A 345 7.78 17.70 -14.83
N SER A 346 8.23 17.35 -16.03
CA SER A 346 8.51 18.36 -17.08
C SER A 346 7.26 19.12 -17.55
N TYR A 347 6.08 18.55 -17.39
CA TYR A 347 4.78 19.19 -17.61
C TYR A 347 4.21 19.90 -16.36
N GLY A 348 4.98 19.98 -15.27
CA GLY A 348 4.54 20.56 -13.99
C GLY A 348 3.55 19.68 -13.22
N GLY A 349 3.41 18.41 -13.60
CA GLY A 349 2.54 17.46 -12.93
C GLY A 349 3.13 16.96 -11.60
N TRP A 350 2.27 16.37 -10.76
CA TRP A 350 2.64 15.75 -9.50
C TRP A 350 3.05 14.29 -9.71
N THR A 351 4.18 13.91 -9.14
CA THR A 351 4.66 12.53 -9.22
C THR A 351 4.72 11.90 -7.83
N SER A 352 4.36 10.63 -7.76
CA SER A 352 4.49 9.83 -6.56
C SER A 352 4.88 8.39 -6.88
N ILE A 353 5.41 7.70 -5.88
CA ILE A 353 5.59 6.25 -5.94
C ILE A 353 4.73 5.57 -4.89
N ASN A 354 4.15 4.42 -5.27
CA ASN A 354 3.52 3.50 -4.35
C ASN A 354 4.59 2.49 -3.92
N TYR A 355 5.25 2.77 -2.78
CA TYR A 355 6.46 2.11 -2.34
C TYR A 355 6.14 1.01 -1.35
N PHE A 356 6.44 -0.22 -1.73
CA PHE A 356 6.08 -1.42 -0.99
C PHE A 356 7.10 -1.70 0.11
N VAL A 357 6.72 -1.51 1.37
CA VAL A 357 7.62 -1.57 2.52
C VAL A 357 7.72 -2.99 3.06
N PHE A 358 8.85 -3.66 2.83
CA PHE A 358 9.19 -4.93 3.45
C PHE A 358 10.32 -4.70 4.47
N PRO A 359 10.02 -4.73 5.79
CA PRO A 359 11.05 -4.57 6.82
C PRO A 359 12.18 -5.58 6.67
N GLY A 360 13.42 -5.11 6.77
CA GLY A 360 14.61 -5.92 6.54
C GLY A 360 15.11 -5.96 5.09
N MET A 361 14.44 -5.24 4.18
CA MET A 361 14.88 -5.08 2.78
C MET A 361 14.73 -3.62 2.32
N THR A 362 13.55 -3.03 2.54
CA THR A 362 13.27 -1.63 2.19
C THR A 362 14.15 -0.67 2.98
N ASP A 363 14.50 -1.01 4.19
CA ASP A 363 15.30 -0.21 5.13
C ASP A 363 16.81 -0.55 5.10
N SER A 364 17.27 -1.24 4.05
CA SER A 364 18.70 -1.48 3.85
C SER A 364 19.45 -0.23 3.38
N ILE A 365 20.75 -0.19 3.67
CA ILE A 365 21.63 0.92 3.26
C ILE A 365 21.62 1.07 1.73
N GLU A 366 21.67 -0.03 0.99
CA GLU A 366 21.66 -0.03 -0.47
C GLU A 366 20.33 0.51 -1.03
N GLU A 367 19.21 0.20 -0.38
CA GLU A 367 17.91 0.73 -0.77
C GLU A 367 17.81 2.22 -0.49
N TYR A 368 18.35 2.67 0.65
CA TYR A 368 18.42 4.08 0.99
C TYR A 368 19.15 4.90 -0.07
N GLU A 369 20.35 4.45 -0.49
CA GLU A 369 21.11 5.11 -1.54
C GLU A 369 20.39 5.10 -2.91
N ALA A 370 19.75 3.98 -3.25
CA ALA A 370 18.99 3.88 -4.50
C ALA A 370 17.76 4.81 -4.50
N LEU A 371 17.02 4.85 -3.40
CA LEU A 371 15.84 5.70 -3.26
C LEU A 371 16.20 7.19 -3.28
N ARG A 372 17.26 7.59 -2.58
CA ARG A 372 17.79 8.98 -2.63
C ARG A 372 18.11 9.41 -4.07
N LYS A 373 18.79 8.54 -4.82
CA LYS A 373 19.11 8.78 -6.22
C LYS A 373 17.83 8.97 -7.05
N LEU A 374 16.85 8.06 -6.89
CA LEU A 374 15.57 8.15 -7.58
C LEU A 374 14.85 9.47 -7.28
N ILE A 375 14.74 9.86 -6.00
CA ILE A 375 14.08 11.10 -5.57
C ILE A 375 14.70 12.32 -6.26
N ARG A 376 16.03 12.43 -6.22
CA ARG A 376 16.77 13.54 -6.86
C ARG A 376 16.62 13.55 -8.39
N GLU A 377 16.72 12.38 -9.01
CA GLU A 377 16.68 12.23 -10.46
C GLU A 377 15.32 12.54 -11.05
N THR A 378 14.24 12.24 -10.32
CA THR A 378 12.86 12.40 -10.79
C THR A 378 12.16 13.63 -10.22
N ASP A 379 12.80 14.39 -9.33
CA ASP A 379 12.15 15.48 -8.57
C ASP A 379 10.81 15.01 -7.97
N LEU A 380 10.85 13.89 -7.25
CA LEU A 380 9.68 13.18 -6.75
C LEU A 380 8.91 14.04 -5.74
N CYS A 381 7.59 14.12 -5.87
CA CYS A 381 6.76 14.94 -4.97
C CYS A 381 6.29 14.19 -3.72
N MET A 382 6.06 12.86 -3.82
CA MET A 382 5.49 12.11 -2.71
C MET A 382 5.87 10.63 -2.74
N ILE A 383 5.99 10.03 -1.56
CA ILE A 383 6.04 8.59 -1.36
C ILE A 383 4.79 8.14 -0.60
N GLN A 384 4.06 7.18 -1.16
CA GLN A 384 3.10 6.38 -0.44
C GLN A 384 3.81 5.15 0.13
N TRP A 385 3.98 5.10 1.44
CA TRP A 385 4.55 3.97 2.16
C TRP A 385 3.50 2.89 2.33
N ARG A 386 3.51 1.92 1.43
CA ARG A 386 2.52 0.86 1.41
C ARG A 386 2.97 -0.34 2.23
N ASN A 387 2.13 -0.79 3.15
CA ASN A 387 2.39 -1.99 3.93
C ASN A 387 2.62 -3.21 3.05
N PHE A 388 3.57 -4.04 3.44
CA PHE A 388 3.79 -5.36 2.89
C PHE A 388 2.54 -6.22 3.08
N ASN A 389 2.08 -6.87 2.01
CA ASN A 389 0.82 -7.59 1.99
C ASN A 389 0.92 -8.95 1.30
N ILE A 390 2.01 -9.66 1.51
CA ILE A 390 2.30 -10.97 0.93
C ILE A 390 2.83 -11.87 2.05
N ASP A 391 2.72 -13.19 1.90
CA ASP A 391 3.43 -14.14 2.76
C ASP A 391 4.94 -13.87 2.65
N PRO A 392 5.63 -13.53 3.75
CA PRO A 392 7.04 -13.16 3.72
C PRO A 392 7.96 -14.29 3.20
N ASP A 393 7.69 -15.53 3.61
CA ASP A 393 8.53 -16.68 3.22
C ASP A 393 8.37 -16.98 1.73
N TRP A 394 7.14 -16.96 1.27
CA TRP A 394 6.83 -17.13 -0.16
C TRP A 394 7.42 -15.99 -1.01
N TYR A 395 7.29 -14.74 -0.55
CA TYR A 395 7.86 -13.57 -1.24
C TYR A 395 9.38 -13.68 -1.39
N LEU A 396 10.09 -13.89 -0.29
CA LEU A 396 11.56 -13.99 -0.30
C LEU A 396 12.05 -15.15 -1.19
N GLY A 397 11.36 -16.29 -1.13
CA GLY A 397 11.64 -17.43 -2.02
C GLY A 397 11.41 -17.10 -3.50
N LYS A 398 10.35 -16.35 -3.83
CA LYS A 398 10.01 -15.99 -5.22
C LYS A 398 10.94 -14.94 -5.82
N ILE A 399 11.42 -13.98 -5.03
CA ILE A 399 12.40 -12.98 -5.50
C ILE A 399 13.85 -13.47 -5.43
N GLY A 400 14.09 -14.65 -4.84
CA GLY A 400 15.42 -15.29 -4.79
C GLY A 400 16.40 -14.60 -3.85
N VAL A 401 15.91 -13.90 -2.81
CA VAL A 401 16.75 -13.28 -1.78
C VAL A 401 17.00 -14.28 -0.66
N THR A 402 18.25 -14.57 -0.38
CA THR A 402 18.70 -15.51 0.67
C THR A 402 19.24 -14.77 1.90
N GLU A 403 19.67 -13.53 1.75
CA GLU A 403 20.20 -12.69 2.82
C GLU A 403 19.70 -11.26 2.64
N THR A 404 19.40 -10.60 3.75
CA THR A 404 19.12 -9.16 3.79
C THR A 404 20.41 -8.42 4.15
N GLY A 405 20.66 -7.28 3.51
CA GLY A 405 21.81 -6.42 3.81
C GLY A 405 21.74 -5.81 5.22
N GLU A 406 22.68 -4.92 5.54
CA GLU A 406 22.64 -4.13 6.78
C GLU A 406 21.41 -3.20 6.74
N CYS A 407 20.50 -3.39 7.70
CA CYS A 407 19.24 -2.64 7.80
C CYS A 407 19.26 -1.68 8.99
N MET A 408 18.73 -0.49 8.76
CA MET A 408 18.68 0.57 9.78
C MET A 408 17.35 0.61 10.56
N GLY A 409 16.35 -0.12 10.11
CA GLY A 409 14.98 -0.07 10.60
C GLY A 409 14.12 0.91 9.81
N VAL A 410 12.87 0.53 9.55
CA VAL A 410 11.94 1.28 8.69
C VAL A 410 11.70 2.71 9.20
N LYS A 411 11.53 2.89 10.53
CA LYS A 411 11.33 4.21 11.15
C LYS A 411 12.50 5.13 10.85
N GLN A 412 13.72 4.69 11.14
CA GLN A 412 14.95 5.48 10.90
C GLN A 412 15.14 5.77 9.41
N PHE A 413 14.90 4.79 8.54
CA PHE A 413 14.94 4.97 7.09
C PHE A 413 14.02 6.11 6.61
N MET A 414 12.78 6.12 7.10
CA MET A 414 11.80 7.17 6.76
C MET A 414 12.20 8.54 7.32
N GLU A 415 12.74 8.59 8.55
CA GLU A 415 13.22 9.82 9.17
C GLU A 415 14.38 10.43 8.38
N LEU A 416 15.37 9.63 7.98
CA LEU A 416 16.50 10.08 7.16
C LEU A 416 16.04 10.61 5.78
N ILE A 417 15.09 9.94 5.13
CA ILE A 417 14.53 10.44 3.86
C ILE A 417 13.82 11.78 4.07
N ARG A 418 13.07 11.94 5.16
CA ARG A 418 12.36 13.19 5.47
C ARG A 418 13.34 14.35 5.80
N GLU A 419 14.42 14.04 6.52
CA GLU A 419 15.45 15.03 6.85
C GLU A 419 16.20 15.50 5.61
N GLU A 420 16.54 14.60 4.71
CA GLU A 420 17.28 14.93 3.49
C GLU A 420 16.39 15.61 2.42
N PHE A 421 15.11 15.28 2.38
CA PHE A 421 14.16 15.79 1.39
C PHE A 421 12.93 16.42 2.07
N PRO A 422 13.07 17.60 2.70
CA PRO A 422 12.01 18.21 3.51
C PRO A 422 10.76 18.60 2.70
N ASP A 423 10.87 18.78 1.38
CA ASP A 423 9.76 19.09 0.50
C ASP A 423 9.02 17.85 0.01
N LEU A 424 9.64 16.66 0.11
CA LEU A 424 9.03 15.39 -0.25
C LEU A 424 7.90 15.05 0.72
N LYS A 425 6.71 14.82 0.19
CA LYS A 425 5.55 14.48 1.01
C LYS A 425 5.48 12.97 1.27
N PHE A 426 5.04 12.62 2.46
CA PHE A 426 4.60 11.27 2.77
C PHE A 426 3.08 11.29 2.83
N GLY A 427 2.42 10.39 2.13
CA GLY A 427 0.97 10.43 2.05
C GLY A 427 0.37 9.20 1.40
N TYR A 428 -0.94 9.12 1.44
CA TYR A 428 -1.71 7.98 0.93
C TYR A 428 -2.54 8.35 -0.30
N PHE A 429 -3.00 9.61 -0.39
CA PHE A 429 -3.92 10.02 -1.43
C PHE A 429 -3.24 10.56 -2.68
N ASN A 430 -3.91 10.35 -3.80
CA ASN A 430 -3.67 11.11 -5.00
C ASN A 430 -4.04 12.58 -4.75
N PRO A 431 -3.24 13.56 -5.26
CA PRO A 431 -3.42 14.96 -4.92
C PRO A 431 -4.64 15.57 -5.62
N SER A 432 -5.38 16.42 -4.91
CA SER A 432 -6.31 17.36 -5.51
C SER A 432 -5.57 18.46 -6.28
N MET A 433 -6.27 19.25 -7.10
CA MET A 433 -5.66 20.39 -7.82
C MET A 433 -5.11 21.44 -6.86
N GLU A 434 -5.72 21.61 -5.70
CA GLU A 434 -5.27 22.52 -4.66
C GLU A 434 -3.90 22.11 -4.12
N ARG A 435 -3.71 20.82 -3.82
CA ARG A 435 -2.41 20.28 -3.39
C ARG A 435 -1.35 20.42 -4.49
N ILE A 436 -1.66 20.14 -5.74
CA ILE A 436 -0.74 20.28 -6.87
C ILE A 436 -0.28 21.73 -7.01
N LYS A 437 -1.16 22.70 -6.74
CA LYS A 437 -0.84 24.13 -6.78
C LYS A 437 -0.12 24.66 -5.54
N GLY A 438 0.22 23.80 -4.59
CA GLY A 438 0.94 24.16 -3.37
C GLY A 438 0.07 24.67 -2.23
N ASN A 439 -1.25 24.54 -2.33
CA ASN A 439 -2.18 24.92 -1.26
C ASN A 439 -2.42 23.71 -0.34
N PHE A 440 -1.45 23.46 0.57
CA PHE A 440 -1.47 22.29 1.46
C PHE A 440 -2.35 22.49 2.71
N GLU A 441 -2.78 23.72 2.99
CA GLU A 441 -3.62 24.08 4.15
C GLU A 441 -5.10 23.69 3.98
N VAL A 442 -5.45 23.05 2.89
CA VAL A 442 -6.75 22.41 2.78
C VAL A 442 -6.69 21.08 3.55
N ASP A 443 -6.36 21.19 4.82
CA ASP A 443 -6.57 20.10 5.75
C ASP A 443 -8.07 19.98 5.97
N PHE A 444 -8.56 18.80 5.73
CA PHE A 444 -9.95 18.39 5.96
C PHE A 444 -10.26 18.29 7.46
N ALA A 445 -9.76 19.23 8.23
CA ALA A 445 -10.12 19.43 9.62
C ALA A 445 -11.48 20.13 9.68
N HIS A 446 -12.53 19.45 9.26
CA HIS A 446 -13.92 19.80 9.63
C HIS A 446 -14.84 18.60 9.41
#